data_fc0f922aed5d9e4f14a1bf6ec077581c
#
_entry.id   fc0f922aed5d9e4f14a1bf6ec077581c
#
_cell.length_a   1.000
_cell.length_b   1.000
_cell.length_c   1.000
_cell.angle_alpha   90.00
_cell.angle_beta   90.00
_cell.angle_gamma   90.00
#
_symmetry.space_group_name_H-M   'P 1'
#
loop_
_entity.id
_entity.type
_entity.pdbx_description
1 polymer ?
#
loop_
_entity_poly.entity_id
_entity_poly.type
_entity_poly.pdbx_seq_one_letter_code
_entity_poly.pdbx_strand_id
1 'polypeptide(L)'
;MKIYSENVFYLIGGPNGSGKTTLARELIGDHPEISFLNADDIQHKYDVSPGRAGMMLLDKMEEIFSAHASFAFETTLSGRLHNKFIKRAKSDGYKIVFLYVILSSVEQNLARVRQRVALGGHDVPESVIRRRYNKSILNFEPVANMSDQWELYYNGDKKYELLARGVHDQIDIVNNPKYSTFIERRARLLSDHLLELAQRGATQARNIALSAGVPVVSIQR
;
A
#
# COMPACT_ATOMS: atom_id res chain seq x y z
N MET A 1 -8.24 11.91 -13.50
CA MET A 1 -7.10 12.14 -12.58
C MET A 1 -6.51 13.51 -12.86
N LYS A 2 -6.11 14.29 -11.84
CA LYS A 2 -5.41 15.57 -12.10
C LYS A 2 -3.96 15.30 -12.45
N ILE A 3 -3.51 15.79 -13.60
CA ILE A 3 -2.08 15.84 -13.95
C ILE A 3 -1.48 16.96 -13.10
N TYR A 4 -0.45 16.67 -12.34
CA TYR A 4 0.27 17.64 -11.54
C TYR A 4 1.44 18.17 -12.39
N SER A 5 1.75 19.47 -12.26
CA SER A 5 2.97 20.08 -12.83
C SER A 5 4.25 19.66 -12.08
N GLU A 6 4.12 18.86 -11.05
CA GLU A 6 5.17 18.34 -10.17
C GLU A 6 5.40 16.86 -10.44
N ASN A 7 6.60 16.38 -10.16
CA ASN A 7 6.92 14.94 -10.25
C ASN A 7 6.09 14.15 -9.25
N VAL A 8 5.41 13.11 -9.73
CA VAL A 8 4.51 12.29 -8.91
C VAL A 8 5.01 10.86 -8.83
N PHE A 9 5.07 10.36 -7.61
CA PHE A 9 5.24 8.95 -7.32
C PHE A 9 3.88 8.33 -6.99
N TYR A 10 3.34 7.52 -7.90
CA TYR A 10 2.14 6.72 -7.68
C TYR A 10 2.51 5.38 -7.05
N LEU A 11 2.19 5.19 -5.78
CA LEU A 11 2.36 3.92 -5.09
C LEU A 11 1.05 3.12 -5.14
N ILE A 12 1.07 1.95 -5.79
CA ILE A 12 -0.13 1.11 -5.93
C ILE A 12 0.04 -0.12 -5.05
N GLY A 13 -0.68 -0.13 -3.93
CA GLY A 13 -0.59 -1.14 -2.88
C GLY A 13 -1.80 -2.07 -2.81
N GLY A 14 -1.62 -3.22 -2.17
CA GLY A 14 -2.70 -4.15 -1.86
C GLY A 14 -2.29 -5.62 -1.95
N PRO A 15 -3.07 -6.55 -1.37
CA PRO A 15 -2.74 -7.97 -1.35
C PRO A 15 -2.64 -8.61 -2.75
N ASN A 16 -2.04 -9.80 -2.84
CA ASN A 16 -2.05 -10.58 -4.07
C ASN A 16 -3.50 -10.84 -4.52
N GLY A 17 -3.80 -10.71 -5.81
CA GLY A 17 -5.14 -10.94 -6.36
C GLY A 17 -6.16 -9.82 -6.13
N SER A 18 -5.79 -8.68 -5.52
CA SER A 18 -6.71 -7.57 -5.30
C SER A 18 -7.04 -6.75 -6.57
N GLY A 19 -6.24 -6.88 -7.64
CA GLY A 19 -6.44 -6.17 -8.91
C GLY A 19 -5.58 -4.92 -9.11
N LYS A 20 -4.52 -4.75 -8.33
CA LYS A 20 -3.59 -3.61 -8.43
C LYS A 20 -3.09 -3.33 -9.85
N THR A 21 -2.62 -4.37 -10.54
CA THR A 21 -2.08 -4.25 -11.91
C THR A 21 -3.11 -3.72 -12.90
N THR A 22 -4.38 -4.14 -12.76
CA THR A 22 -5.48 -3.65 -13.59
C THR A 22 -5.75 -2.17 -13.31
N LEU A 23 -5.85 -1.78 -12.03
CA LEU A 23 -6.00 -0.37 -11.64
C LEU A 23 -4.81 0.47 -12.14
N ALA A 24 -3.60 -0.03 -11.99
CA ALA A 24 -2.40 0.65 -12.47
C ALA A 24 -2.46 0.92 -13.98
N ARG A 25 -2.84 -0.08 -14.77
CA ARG A 25 -2.94 0.04 -16.23
C ARG A 25 -4.07 0.99 -16.67
N GLU A 26 -5.21 0.97 -15.97
CA GLU A 26 -6.30 1.93 -16.22
C GLU A 26 -5.87 3.36 -15.90
N LEU A 27 -5.09 3.56 -14.83
CA LEU A 27 -4.58 4.86 -14.43
C LEU A 27 -3.55 5.45 -15.37
N ILE A 28 -2.66 4.59 -15.90
CA ILE A 28 -1.49 5.00 -16.68
C ILE A 28 -1.78 4.89 -18.18
N GLY A 29 -2.86 4.19 -18.58
CA GLY A 29 -3.15 3.90 -19.97
C GLY A 29 -3.17 5.13 -20.88
N ASP A 30 -3.61 6.28 -20.35
CA ASP A 30 -3.63 7.56 -21.05
C ASP A 30 -2.36 8.41 -20.81
N HIS A 31 -1.35 7.87 -20.07
CA HIS A 31 -0.15 8.58 -19.63
C HIS A 31 1.13 7.79 -19.93
N PRO A 32 1.54 7.66 -21.20
CA PRO A 32 2.71 6.88 -21.60
C PRO A 32 4.04 7.43 -21.02
N GLU A 33 4.04 8.69 -20.57
CA GLU A 33 5.17 9.32 -19.90
C GLU A 33 5.42 8.78 -18.50
N ILE A 34 4.44 8.11 -17.87
CA ILE A 34 4.57 7.55 -16.52
C ILE A 34 5.13 6.13 -16.60
N SER A 35 6.35 5.94 -16.15
CA SER A 35 6.97 4.61 -16.06
C SER A 35 6.27 3.72 -15.05
N PHE A 36 5.83 2.53 -15.46
CA PHE A 36 5.23 1.55 -14.55
C PHE A 36 6.25 0.49 -14.13
N LEU A 37 6.41 0.33 -12.83
CA LEU A 37 7.34 -0.62 -12.23
C LEU A 37 6.60 -1.69 -11.43
N ASN A 38 6.78 -2.93 -11.83
CA ASN A 38 6.28 -4.12 -11.16
C ASN A 38 7.34 -5.23 -11.23
N ALA A 39 7.73 -5.80 -10.09
CA ALA A 39 8.74 -6.85 -10.05
C ALA A 39 8.29 -8.14 -10.74
N ASP A 40 7.00 -8.49 -10.65
CA ASP A 40 6.44 -9.67 -11.32
C ASP A 40 6.46 -9.51 -12.84
N ASP A 41 6.17 -8.30 -13.36
CA ASP A 41 6.26 -7.99 -14.81
C ASP A 41 7.71 -8.04 -15.30
N ILE A 42 8.67 -7.54 -14.51
CA ILE A 42 10.11 -7.63 -14.83
C ILE A 42 10.54 -9.10 -14.88
N GLN A 43 10.17 -9.87 -13.86
CA GLN A 43 10.48 -11.30 -13.80
C GLN A 43 9.98 -12.04 -15.05
N HIS A 44 8.73 -11.82 -15.42
CA HIS A 44 8.10 -12.48 -16.56
C HIS A 44 8.70 -12.01 -17.90
N LYS A 45 8.90 -10.69 -18.07
CA LYS A 45 9.40 -10.11 -19.32
C LYS A 45 10.81 -10.57 -19.69
N TYR A 46 11.67 -10.74 -18.68
CA TYR A 46 13.08 -11.07 -18.88
C TYR A 46 13.42 -12.51 -18.52
N ASP A 47 12.44 -13.32 -18.12
CA ASP A 47 12.60 -14.72 -17.68
C ASP A 47 13.74 -14.88 -16.66
N VAL A 48 13.70 -14.07 -15.61
CA VAL A 48 14.75 -14.03 -14.58
C VAL A 48 14.24 -14.49 -13.24
N SER A 49 15.15 -14.86 -12.32
CA SER A 49 14.79 -15.17 -10.94
C SER A 49 14.19 -13.96 -10.21
N PRO A 50 13.37 -14.17 -9.15
CA PRO A 50 12.80 -13.08 -8.35
C PRO A 50 13.87 -12.12 -7.78
N GLY A 51 15.04 -12.66 -7.37
CA GLY A 51 16.16 -11.86 -6.89
C GLY A 51 16.73 -10.94 -7.97
N ARG A 52 16.91 -11.48 -9.20
CA ARG A 52 17.39 -10.69 -10.34
C ARG A 52 16.37 -9.63 -10.75
N ALA A 53 15.07 -9.97 -10.78
CA ALA A 53 14.01 -9.02 -11.06
C ALA A 53 14.00 -7.87 -10.04
N GLY A 54 14.24 -8.18 -8.77
CA GLY A 54 14.36 -7.17 -7.71
C GLY A 54 15.56 -6.23 -7.92
N MET A 55 16.72 -6.74 -8.36
CA MET A 55 17.88 -5.90 -8.69
C MET A 55 17.58 -4.99 -9.89
N MET A 56 17.01 -5.52 -10.96
CA MET A 56 16.62 -4.75 -12.15
C MET A 56 15.57 -3.68 -11.82
N LEU A 57 14.66 -3.97 -10.87
CA LEU A 57 13.72 -2.98 -10.36
C LEU A 57 14.43 -1.81 -9.69
N LEU A 58 15.44 -2.09 -8.85
CA LEU A 58 16.23 -1.07 -8.18
C LEU A 58 17.01 -0.22 -9.16
N ASP A 59 17.65 -0.83 -10.16
CA ASP A 59 18.38 -0.11 -11.20
C ASP A 59 17.46 0.85 -11.97
N LYS A 60 16.29 0.36 -12.39
CA LYS A 60 15.28 1.20 -13.09
C LYS A 60 14.76 2.33 -12.20
N MET A 61 14.62 2.08 -10.91
CA MET A 61 14.18 3.11 -9.95
C MET A 61 15.23 4.22 -9.83
N GLU A 62 16.53 3.90 -9.80
CA GLU A 62 17.60 4.90 -9.77
C GLU A 62 17.64 5.73 -11.07
N GLU A 63 17.41 5.11 -12.24
CA GLU A 63 17.28 5.82 -13.50
C GLU A 63 16.14 6.85 -13.45
N ILE A 64 14.97 6.46 -12.95
CA ILE A 64 13.79 7.33 -12.85
C ILE A 64 14.03 8.48 -11.87
N PHE A 65 14.61 8.23 -10.70
CA PHE A 65 14.94 9.27 -9.75
C PHE A 65 15.97 10.24 -10.31
N SER A 66 16.98 9.74 -11.02
CA SER A 66 18.00 10.58 -11.68
C SER A 66 17.42 11.45 -12.80
N ALA A 67 16.40 10.97 -13.50
CA ALA A 67 15.69 11.71 -14.54
C ALA A 67 14.61 12.65 -13.99
N HIS A 68 14.33 12.64 -12.68
CA HIS A 68 13.20 13.36 -12.06
C HIS A 68 11.87 13.10 -12.79
N ALA A 69 11.62 11.85 -13.24
CA ALA A 69 10.40 11.49 -13.97
C ALA A 69 9.30 10.99 -13.05
N SER A 70 8.04 11.29 -13.38
CA SER A 70 6.89 10.67 -12.69
C SER A 70 6.83 9.17 -12.96
N PHE A 71 6.45 8.39 -11.96
CA PHE A 71 6.39 6.94 -12.08
C PHE A 71 5.33 6.31 -11.20
N ALA A 72 4.97 5.07 -11.52
CA ALA A 72 4.09 4.23 -10.71
C ALA A 72 4.82 2.96 -10.29
N PHE A 73 4.70 2.58 -9.03
CA PHE A 73 5.26 1.36 -8.47
C PHE A 73 4.19 0.50 -7.83
N GLU A 74 4.07 -0.74 -8.30
CA GLU A 74 3.16 -1.73 -7.73
C GLU A 74 3.83 -2.58 -6.67
N THR A 75 3.16 -2.78 -5.54
CA THR A 75 3.66 -3.58 -4.42
C THR A 75 2.54 -4.27 -3.65
N THR A 76 2.83 -5.45 -3.09
CA THR A 76 1.94 -6.09 -2.11
C THR A 76 1.95 -5.42 -0.73
N LEU A 77 2.80 -4.41 -0.51
CA LEU A 77 3.01 -3.78 0.80
C LEU A 77 3.47 -4.73 1.92
N SER A 78 3.82 -5.96 1.60
CA SER A 78 4.22 -6.97 2.61
C SER A 78 5.70 -6.91 3.00
N GLY A 79 6.52 -6.18 2.23
CA GLY A 79 7.96 -5.93 2.48
C GLY A 79 8.22 -4.53 3.04
N ARG A 80 9.46 -4.05 2.90
CA ARG A 80 9.89 -2.71 3.35
C ARG A 80 10.41 -1.82 2.21
N LEU A 81 10.44 -2.33 0.98
CA LEU A 81 11.04 -1.62 -0.15
C LEU A 81 10.31 -0.31 -0.46
N HIS A 82 8.98 -0.31 -0.38
CA HIS A 82 8.16 0.88 -0.57
C HIS A 82 8.56 2.03 0.37
N ASN A 83 8.93 1.73 1.63
CA ASN A 83 9.36 2.77 2.58
C ASN A 83 10.67 3.46 2.14
N LYS A 84 11.60 2.71 1.51
CA LYS A 84 12.82 3.30 0.94
C LYS A 84 12.49 4.28 -0.18
N PHE A 85 11.60 3.86 -1.09
CA PHE A 85 11.18 4.69 -2.22
C PHE A 85 10.38 5.92 -1.79
N ILE A 86 9.47 5.78 -0.83
CA ILE A 86 8.76 6.92 -0.25
C ILE A 86 9.73 7.96 0.34
N LYS A 87 10.69 7.50 1.17
CA LYS A 87 11.68 8.39 1.77
C LYS A 87 12.52 9.10 0.72
N ARG A 88 12.98 8.39 -0.30
CA ARG A 88 13.76 8.96 -1.40
C ARG A 88 12.92 9.96 -2.20
N ALA A 89 11.71 9.59 -2.61
CA ALA A 89 10.81 10.45 -3.35
C ALA A 89 10.52 11.76 -2.59
N LYS A 90 10.28 11.68 -1.27
CA LYS A 90 10.11 12.89 -0.44
C LYS A 90 11.35 13.76 -0.42
N SER A 91 12.53 13.19 -0.27
CA SER A 91 13.80 13.95 -0.28
C SER A 91 14.05 14.64 -1.62
N ASP A 92 13.58 14.05 -2.71
CA ASP A 92 13.74 14.56 -4.07
C ASP A 92 12.55 15.44 -4.54
N GLY A 93 11.62 15.80 -3.61
CA GLY A 93 10.52 16.71 -3.87
C GLY A 93 9.35 16.14 -4.66
N TYR A 94 9.21 14.82 -4.73
CA TYR A 94 8.04 14.20 -5.36
C TYR A 94 6.79 14.33 -4.51
N LYS A 95 5.66 14.51 -5.17
CA LYS A 95 4.34 14.28 -4.58
C LYS A 95 4.04 12.79 -4.56
N ILE A 96 3.60 12.27 -3.41
CA ILE A 96 3.28 10.85 -3.26
C ILE A 96 1.77 10.66 -3.26
N VAL A 97 1.28 9.92 -4.24
CA VAL A 97 -0.12 9.49 -4.36
C VAL A 97 -0.20 7.98 -4.12
N PHE A 98 -0.82 7.59 -3.04
CA PHE A 98 -0.95 6.19 -2.65
C PHE A 98 -2.35 5.66 -2.97
N LEU A 99 -2.43 4.63 -3.80
CA LEU A 99 -3.66 3.93 -4.18
C LEU A 99 -3.64 2.52 -3.59
N TYR A 100 -4.61 2.20 -2.77
CA TYR A 100 -4.67 0.90 -2.14
C TYR A 100 -5.92 0.13 -2.55
N VAL A 101 -5.72 -1.10 -3.04
CA VAL A 101 -6.80 -1.96 -3.54
C VAL A 101 -7.01 -3.14 -2.60
N ILE A 102 -8.26 -3.33 -2.16
CA ILE A 102 -8.65 -4.38 -1.23
C ILE A 102 -9.84 -5.19 -1.76
N LEU A 103 -9.94 -6.43 -1.27
CA LEU A 103 -11.13 -7.29 -1.35
C LEU A 103 -11.71 -7.53 0.03
N SER A 104 -12.91 -8.10 0.11
CA SER A 104 -13.59 -8.35 1.40
C SER A 104 -12.87 -9.37 2.28
N SER A 105 -12.13 -10.32 1.70
CA SER A 105 -11.45 -11.38 2.46
C SER A 105 -10.22 -11.92 1.74
N VAL A 106 -9.35 -12.60 2.49
CA VAL A 106 -8.20 -13.32 1.92
C VAL A 106 -8.66 -14.48 1.03
N GLU A 107 -9.82 -15.07 1.29
CA GLU A 107 -10.40 -16.15 0.48
C GLU A 107 -10.73 -15.67 -0.93
N GLN A 108 -11.27 -14.46 -1.08
CA GLN A 108 -11.47 -13.85 -2.41
C GLN A 108 -10.15 -13.60 -3.12
N ASN A 109 -9.13 -13.13 -2.41
CA ASN A 109 -7.78 -12.97 -2.97
C ASN A 109 -7.23 -14.30 -3.50
N LEU A 110 -7.37 -15.37 -2.71
CA LEU A 110 -6.94 -16.74 -3.10
C LEU A 110 -7.70 -17.24 -4.31
N ALA A 111 -9.03 -17.08 -4.35
CA ALA A 111 -9.86 -17.48 -5.49
C ALA A 111 -9.41 -16.80 -6.78
N ARG A 112 -9.15 -15.47 -6.74
CA ARG A 112 -8.67 -14.72 -7.91
C ARG A 112 -7.26 -15.12 -8.35
N VAL A 113 -6.35 -15.41 -7.41
CA VAL A 113 -5.02 -15.93 -7.75
C VAL A 113 -5.14 -17.29 -8.43
N ARG A 114 -5.95 -18.22 -7.92
CA ARG A 114 -6.19 -19.51 -8.55
C ARG A 114 -6.76 -19.38 -9.97
N GLN A 115 -7.74 -18.48 -10.15
CA GLN A 115 -8.30 -18.19 -11.49
C GLN A 115 -7.23 -17.65 -12.44
N ARG A 116 -6.38 -16.73 -11.99
CA ARG A 116 -5.26 -16.20 -12.78
C ARG A 116 -4.28 -17.29 -13.18
N VAL A 117 -3.94 -18.20 -12.26
CA VAL A 117 -3.04 -19.34 -12.52
C VAL A 117 -3.65 -20.29 -13.57
N ALA A 118 -4.95 -20.59 -13.47
CA ALA A 118 -5.66 -21.39 -14.47
C ALA A 118 -5.64 -20.78 -15.87
N LEU A 119 -5.43 -19.45 -15.99
CA LEU A 119 -5.26 -18.71 -17.25
C LEU A 119 -3.77 -18.52 -17.65
N GLY A 120 -2.85 -19.27 -17.03
CA GLY A 120 -1.42 -19.22 -17.34
C GLY A 120 -0.62 -18.13 -16.62
N GLY A 121 -1.23 -17.46 -15.63
CA GLY A 121 -0.54 -16.43 -14.85
C GLY A 121 0.33 -16.99 -13.73
N HIS A 122 1.15 -16.12 -13.14
CA HIS A 122 2.11 -16.46 -12.09
C HIS A 122 1.42 -17.03 -10.82
N ASP A 123 1.91 -18.16 -10.32
CA ASP A 123 1.45 -18.77 -9.08
C ASP A 123 2.18 -18.20 -7.85
N VAL A 124 1.43 -18.09 -6.75
CA VAL A 124 1.96 -17.73 -5.43
C VAL A 124 1.37 -18.70 -4.41
N PRO A 125 2.20 -19.42 -3.63
CA PRO A 125 1.70 -20.36 -2.63
C PRO A 125 0.70 -19.72 -1.66
N GLU A 126 -0.37 -20.44 -1.32
CA GLU A 126 -1.45 -19.95 -0.46
C GLU A 126 -0.94 -19.41 0.88
N SER A 127 -0.01 -20.13 1.52
CA SER A 127 0.60 -19.70 2.79
C SER A 127 1.30 -18.34 2.68
N VAL A 128 1.93 -18.07 1.52
CA VAL A 128 2.58 -16.79 1.23
C VAL A 128 1.55 -15.69 1.02
N ILE A 129 0.44 -15.99 0.30
CA ILE A 129 -0.66 -15.03 0.10
C ILE A 129 -1.27 -14.62 1.44
N ARG A 130 -1.62 -15.58 2.30
CA ARG A 130 -2.19 -15.32 3.63
C ARG A 130 -1.25 -14.47 4.50
N ARG A 131 0.02 -14.81 4.54
CA ARG A 131 1.03 -14.04 5.28
C ARG A 131 1.17 -12.62 4.74
N ARG A 132 1.22 -12.45 3.41
CA ARG A 132 1.34 -11.14 2.75
C ARG A 132 0.07 -10.31 2.92
N TYR A 133 -1.12 -10.94 2.92
CA TYR A 133 -2.40 -10.27 3.14
C TYR A 133 -2.42 -9.51 4.46
N ASN A 134 -2.12 -10.19 5.57
CA ASN A 134 -2.09 -9.55 6.89
C ASN A 134 -1.08 -8.39 6.96
N LYS A 135 0.14 -8.61 6.43
CA LYS A 135 1.17 -7.56 6.39
C LYS A 135 0.76 -6.36 5.52
N SER A 136 0.11 -6.62 4.39
CA SER A 136 -0.39 -5.56 3.51
C SER A 136 -1.39 -4.66 4.22
N ILE A 137 -2.35 -5.27 4.93
CA ILE A 137 -3.36 -4.52 5.71
C ILE A 137 -2.69 -3.68 6.81
N LEU A 138 -1.77 -4.25 7.57
CA LEU A 138 -1.06 -3.56 8.66
C LEU A 138 -0.20 -2.39 8.15
N ASN A 139 0.31 -2.47 6.94
CA ASN A 139 1.15 -1.43 6.35
C ASN A 139 0.35 -0.33 5.64
N PHE A 140 -0.98 -0.46 5.49
CA PHE A 140 -1.80 0.57 4.84
C PHE A 140 -1.68 1.92 5.52
N GLU A 141 -2.00 1.99 6.79
CA GLU A 141 -2.03 3.24 7.55
C GLU A 141 -0.66 3.93 7.65
N PRO A 142 0.44 3.24 8.02
CA PRO A 142 1.76 3.85 7.99
C PRO A 142 2.13 4.46 6.64
N VAL A 143 1.74 3.82 5.53
CA VAL A 143 2.00 4.31 4.18
C VAL A 143 1.08 5.47 3.82
N ALA A 144 -0.20 5.40 4.17
CA ALA A 144 -1.15 6.50 3.99
C ALA A 144 -0.66 7.78 4.69
N ASN A 145 -0.19 7.66 5.93
CA ASN A 145 0.36 8.77 6.71
C ASN A 145 1.68 9.33 6.13
N MET A 146 2.42 8.54 5.36
CA MET A 146 3.59 9.01 4.64
C MET A 146 3.28 9.59 3.26
N SER A 147 2.06 9.51 2.77
CA SER A 147 1.65 9.97 1.46
C SER A 147 1.00 11.34 1.52
N ASP A 148 1.15 12.16 0.45
CA ASP A 148 0.51 13.48 0.37
C ASP A 148 -0.98 13.34 0.06
N GLN A 149 -1.33 12.27 -0.64
CA GLN A 149 -2.71 11.88 -0.95
C GLN A 149 -2.81 10.35 -0.97
N TRP A 150 -3.92 9.80 -0.48
CA TRP A 150 -4.21 8.38 -0.60
C TRP A 150 -5.66 8.11 -0.93
N GLU A 151 -5.90 6.98 -1.58
CA GLU A 151 -7.22 6.49 -1.95
C GLU A 151 -7.32 4.99 -1.68
N LEU A 152 -8.41 4.57 -1.05
CA LEU A 152 -8.74 3.18 -0.76
C LEU A 152 -9.85 2.71 -1.70
N TYR A 153 -9.55 1.71 -2.50
CA TYR A 153 -10.47 1.10 -3.45
C TYR A 153 -10.88 -0.31 -3.06
N TYR A 154 -12.17 -0.58 -3.18
CA TYR A 154 -12.72 -1.94 -3.16
C TYR A 154 -12.90 -2.47 -4.58
N ASN A 155 -12.44 -3.69 -4.85
CA ASN A 155 -12.54 -4.34 -6.15
C ASN A 155 -13.29 -5.68 -6.03
N GLY A 156 -14.54 -5.68 -5.54
CA GLY A 156 -15.35 -6.89 -5.34
C GLY A 156 -16.13 -7.34 -6.57
N ASP A 157 -16.84 -6.42 -7.20
CA ASP A 157 -17.91 -6.69 -8.17
C ASP A 157 -17.62 -6.11 -9.57
N LYS A 158 -16.45 -6.32 -10.14
CA LYS A 158 -16.07 -5.88 -11.51
C LYS A 158 -15.74 -4.39 -11.69
N LYS A 159 -15.97 -3.53 -10.71
CA LYS A 159 -15.59 -2.11 -10.76
C LYS A 159 -14.85 -1.74 -9.49
N TYR A 160 -13.90 -0.82 -9.64
CA TYR A 160 -13.25 -0.21 -8.47
C TYR A 160 -14.22 0.80 -7.85
N GLU A 161 -14.52 0.60 -6.58
CA GLU A 161 -15.33 1.52 -5.80
C GLU A 161 -14.42 2.25 -4.81
N LEU A 162 -14.38 3.57 -4.88
CA LEU A 162 -13.66 4.40 -3.92
C LEU A 162 -14.39 4.32 -2.57
N LEU A 163 -13.71 3.85 -1.53
CA LEU A 163 -14.25 3.73 -0.17
C LEU A 163 -13.89 4.92 0.71
N ALA A 164 -12.66 5.38 0.58
CA ALA A 164 -12.14 6.49 1.36
C ALA A 164 -10.96 7.13 0.63
N ARG A 165 -10.71 8.40 0.92
CA ARG A 165 -9.52 9.12 0.47
C ARG A 165 -9.05 10.06 1.56
N GLY A 166 -7.77 10.38 1.54
CA GLY A 166 -7.20 11.35 2.45
C GLY A 166 -6.20 12.26 1.75
N VAL A 167 -6.15 13.51 2.23
CA VAL A 167 -5.16 14.51 1.83
C VAL A 167 -4.65 15.12 3.12
N HIS A 168 -3.36 14.91 3.42
CA HIS A 168 -2.79 15.26 4.71
C HIS A 168 -3.61 14.65 5.86
N ASP A 169 -4.03 15.43 6.85
CA ASP A 169 -4.81 14.98 8.02
C ASP A 169 -6.33 14.92 7.76
N GLN A 170 -6.79 15.27 6.54
CA GLN A 170 -8.21 15.25 6.19
C GLN A 170 -8.56 13.91 5.54
N ILE A 171 -9.53 13.21 6.15
CA ILE A 171 -10.06 11.94 5.67
C ILE A 171 -11.51 12.16 5.22
N ASP A 172 -11.79 11.83 3.97
CA ASP A 172 -13.13 11.83 3.39
C ASP A 172 -13.55 10.37 3.14
N ILE A 173 -14.52 9.90 3.91
CA ILE A 173 -15.10 8.56 3.74
C ILE A 173 -16.23 8.69 2.73
N VAL A 174 -16.07 8.06 1.58
CA VAL A 174 -17.12 7.99 0.58
C VAL A 174 -18.20 7.04 1.10
N ASN A 175 -19.29 7.63 1.62
CA ASN A 175 -20.34 6.89 2.31
C ASN A 175 -21.15 6.06 1.30
N ASN A 176 -20.75 4.80 1.11
CA ASN A 176 -21.54 3.82 0.38
C ASN A 176 -22.20 2.89 1.40
N PRO A 177 -23.55 2.93 1.56
CA PRO A 177 -24.27 2.10 2.55
C PRO A 177 -23.98 0.60 2.44
N LYS A 178 -23.66 0.12 1.24
CA LYS A 178 -23.30 -1.28 0.98
C LYS A 178 -22.00 -1.71 1.70
N TYR A 179 -21.11 -0.75 2.00
CA TYR A 179 -19.79 -1.02 2.57
C TYR A 179 -19.55 -0.34 3.92
N SER A 180 -20.54 0.40 4.45
CA SER A 180 -20.40 1.08 5.74
C SER A 180 -19.98 0.12 6.86
N THR A 181 -20.63 -1.03 6.94
CA THR A 181 -20.29 -2.09 7.90
C THR A 181 -18.88 -2.67 7.70
N PHE A 182 -18.41 -2.75 6.45
CA PHE A 182 -17.06 -3.23 6.13
C PHE A 182 -16.01 -2.18 6.49
N ILE A 183 -16.25 -0.91 6.16
CA ILE A 183 -15.38 0.21 6.50
C ILE A 183 -15.34 0.39 8.02
N GLU A 184 -16.49 0.38 8.70
CA GLU A 184 -16.58 0.50 10.15
C GLU A 184 -15.89 -0.67 10.87
N ARG A 185 -16.08 -1.89 10.40
CA ARG A 185 -15.41 -3.07 10.97
C ARG A 185 -13.90 -3.02 10.78
N ARG A 186 -13.43 -2.50 9.64
CA ARG A 186 -11.99 -2.33 9.37
C ARG A 186 -11.42 -1.12 10.09
N ALA A 187 -12.14 -0.02 10.16
CA ALA A 187 -11.78 1.14 10.98
C ALA A 187 -11.71 0.77 12.47
N ARG A 188 -12.62 -0.07 12.98
CA ARG A 188 -12.53 -0.59 14.34
C ARG A 188 -11.32 -1.49 14.55
N LEU A 189 -11.05 -2.42 13.63
CA LEU A 189 -9.85 -3.27 13.71
C LEU A 189 -8.55 -2.45 13.65
N LEU A 190 -8.52 -1.38 12.85
CA LEU A 190 -7.41 -0.44 12.80
C LEU A 190 -7.34 0.39 14.09
N SER A 191 -8.49 0.91 14.59
CA SER A 191 -8.54 1.68 15.84
C SER A 191 -8.20 0.82 17.06
N ASP A 192 -8.66 -0.44 17.11
CA ASP A 192 -8.33 -1.39 18.19
C ASP A 192 -6.84 -1.74 18.17
N HIS A 193 -6.27 -1.93 16.99
CA HIS A 193 -4.82 -2.18 16.83
C HIS A 193 -3.99 -0.94 17.19
N LEU A 194 -4.44 0.25 16.79
CA LEU A 194 -3.81 1.53 17.16
C LEU A 194 -3.91 1.78 18.66
N LEU A 195 -5.07 1.49 19.27
CA LEU A 195 -5.26 1.60 20.71
C LEU A 195 -4.31 0.63 21.45
N GLU A 196 -4.17 -0.60 20.96
CA GLU A 196 -3.23 -1.59 21.51
C GLU A 196 -1.77 -1.14 21.35
N LEU A 197 -1.38 -0.60 20.21
CA LEU A 197 -0.05 -0.04 19.98
C LEU A 197 0.23 1.19 20.85
N ALA A 198 -0.76 2.09 20.98
CA ALA A 198 -0.67 3.25 21.84
C ALA A 198 -0.54 2.85 23.33
N GLN A 199 -1.29 1.82 23.77
CA GLN A 199 -1.20 1.27 25.10
C GLN A 199 0.17 0.61 25.37
N ARG A 200 0.69 -0.17 24.39
CA ARG A 200 2.04 -0.75 24.47
C ARG A 200 3.12 0.33 24.48
N GLY A 201 3.01 1.35 23.63
CA GLY A 201 3.93 2.49 23.58
C GLY A 201 3.91 3.29 24.90
N ALA A 202 2.73 3.56 25.46
CA ALA A 202 2.59 4.24 26.73
C ALA A 202 3.15 3.41 27.90
N THR A 203 2.94 2.08 27.91
CA THR A 203 3.51 1.18 28.89
C THR A 203 5.03 1.12 28.80
N GLN A 204 5.58 1.06 27.59
CA GLN A 204 7.02 1.07 27.35
C GLN A 204 7.66 2.39 27.77
N ALA A 205 7.05 3.53 27.40
CA ALA A 205 7.49 4.86 27.83
C ALA A 205 7.44 5.02 29.35
N ARG A 206 6.37 4.52 30.00
CA ARG A 206 6.25 4.49 31.46
C ARG A 206 7.35 3.68 32.12
N ASN A 207 7.66 2.49 31.59
CA ASN A 207 8.71 1.63 32.13
C ASN A 207 10.09 2.28 31.97
N ILE A 208 10.36 2.93 30.84
CA ILE A 208 11.60 3.69 30.62
C ILE A 208 11.70 4.86 31.61
N ALA A 209 10.63 5.62 31.80
CA ALA A 209 10.59 6.74 32.74
C ALA A 209 10.83 6.26 34.19
N LEU A 210 10.21 5.17 34.60
CA LEU A 210 10.39 4.57 35.94
C LEU A 210 11.84 4.08 36.13
N SER A 211 12.42 3.43 35.13
CA SER A 211 13.81 2.97 35.18
C SER A 211 14.84 4.12 35.20
N ALA A 212 14.46 5.28 34.65
CA ALA A 212 15.24 6.51 34.66
C ALA A 212 14.99 7.42 35.88
N GLY A 213 14.15 6.98 36.84
CA GLY A 213 13.82 7.75 38.04
C GLY A 213 12.95 9.00 37.77
N VAL A 214 12.31 9.08 36.62
CA VAL A 214 11.42 10.20 36.26
C VAL A 214 10.02 9.97 36.82
N PRO A 215 9.44 10.91 37.60
CA PRO A 215 8.10 10.75 38.15
C PRO A 215 7.06 10.71 37.04
N VAL A 216 6.24 9.64 37.03
CA VAL A 216 5.14 9.47 36.06
C VAL A 216 3.87 10.06 36.68
N VAL A 217 3.42 11.19 36.15
CA VAL A 217 2.14 11.81 36.57
C VAL A 217 1.01 11.06 35.91
N SER A 218 0.14 10.43 36.68
CA SER A 218 -1.12 9.86 36.20
C SER A 218 -2.14 10.97 36.03
N ILE A 219 -2.54 11.29 34.83
CA ILE A 219 -3.72 12.14 34.60
C ILE A 219 -4.93 11.24 34.83
N GLN A 220 -5.57 11.42 36.00
CA GLN A 220 -6.92 10.88 36.24
C GLN A 220 -7.90 11.69 35.36
N ARG A 221 -8.66 10.98 34.51
CA ARG A 221 -9.82 11.52 33.81
C ARG A 221 -11.05 11.42 34.69
#